data_fd08c83c2dbb75226b57939aedf7c1e7
#
_entry.id   fd08c83c2dbb75226b57939aedf7c1e7
#
_cell.length_a   1.000
_cell.length_b   1.000
_cell.length_c   1.000
_cell.angle_alpha   90.00
_cell.angle_beta   90.00
_cell.angle_gamma   90.00
#
_symmetry.space_group_name_H-M   'P 1'
#
loop_
_entity.id
_entity.type
_entity.pdbx_description
1 polymer ?
#
loop_
_entity_poly.entity_id
_entity_poly.type
_entity_poly.pdbx_seq_one_letter_code
_entity_poly.pdbx_strand_id
1 'polypeptide(L)'
;MFGTAAGFALMGKIPFACTFGVFASGRAWDQIRVSIAYMNLNVKIAGTHGGISVGPDGATHQAIEEIALMRILPNMTIVVPCDAVEAERATIEAANISGPVYLRLGRSGMPVITKESD
;
A
#
# COMPACT_ATOMS: atom_id res chain seq x y z
N MET A 1 -3.97 11.29 -8.41
CA MET A 1 -3.08 10.90 -7.30
C MET A 1 -1.93 9.99 -7.76
N PHE A 2 -2.13 8.77 -8.26
CA PHE A 2 -1.02 7.86 -8.60
C PHE A 2 -0.14 8.34 -9.76
N GLY A 3 -0.73 8.95 -10.80
CA GLY A 3 0.08 9.60 -11.86
C GLY A 3 0.93 10.75 -11.34
N THR A 4 0.41 11.55 -10.40
CA THR A 4 1.18 12.61 -9.74
C THR A 4 2.32 12.01 -8.89
N ALA A 5 2.05 10.93 -8.16
CA ALA A 5 3.08 10.22 -7.39
C ALA A 5 4.18 9.66 -8.30
N ALA A 6 3.82 9.09 -9.46
CA ALA A 6 4.80 8.66 -10.46
C ALA A 6 5.68 9.82 -10.93
N GLY A 7 5.09 10.99 -11.19
CA GLY A 7 5.84 12.21 -11.55
C GLY A 7 6.81 12.64 -10.46
N PHE A 8 6.41 12.62 -9.20
CA PHE A 8 7.31 12.93 -8.09
C PHE A 8 8.47 11.92 -7.97
N ALA A 9 8.19 10.64 -8.19
CA ALA A 9 9.23 9.61 -8.17
C ALA A 9 10.26 9.81 -9.30
N LEU A 10 9.82 10.21 -10.49
CA LEU A 10 10.73 10.59 -11.59
C LEU A 10 11.63 11.78 -11.25
N MET A 11 11.17 12.65 -10.36
CA MET A 11 11.95 13.80 -9.85
C MET A 11 12.80 13.43 -8.63
N GLY A 12 13.00 12.14 -8.35
CA GLY A 12 13.85 11.66 -7.25
C GLY A 12 13.22 11.76 -5.85
N LYS A 13 11.91 11.93 -5.75
CA LYS A 13 11.18 11.90 -4.47
C LYS A 13 10.71 10.49 -4.15
N ILE A 14 10.37 10.25 -2.89
CA ILE A 14 9.78 9.01 -2.40
C ILE A 14 8.33 9.32 -1.97
N PRO A 15 7.37 9.40 -2.90
CA PRO A 15 6.00 9.73 -2.57
C PRO A 15 5.29 8.56 -1.89
N PHE A 16 4.54 8.86 -0.84
CA PHE A 16 3.55 7.97 -0.24
C PHE A 16 2.16 8.37 -0.74
N ALA A 17 1.52 7.51 -1.52
CA ALA A 17 0.18 7.71 -2.04
C ALA A 17 -0.80 6.85 -1.24
N CYS A 18 -1.65 7.49 -0.43
CA CYS A 18 -2.53 6.83 0.51
C CYS A 18 -4.01 6.96 0.09
N THR A 19 -4.70 5.83 0.03
CA THR A 19 -6.16 5.74 -0.17
C THR A 19 -6.67 4.38 0.34
N PHE A 20 -7.98 4.14 0.27
CA PHE A 20 -8.53 2.83 0.57
C PHE A 20 -7.95 1.76 -0.36
N GLY A 21 -7.65 0.60 0.19
CA GLY A 21 -7.11 -0.53 -0.57
C GLY A 21 -7.95 -0.90 -1.79
N VAL A 22 -9.29 -0.91 -1.64
CA VAL A 22 -10.22 -1.19 -2.74
C VAL A 22 -10.09 -0.20 -3.90
N PHE A 23 -9.82 1.08 -3.62
CA PHE A 23 -9.67 2.08 -4.68
C PHE A 23 -8.28 2.08 -5.30
N ALA A 24 -7.24 1.84 -4.50
CA ALA A 24 -5.89 1.67 -5.03
C ALA A 24 -5.81 0.48 -5.98
N SER A 25 -6.29 -0.68 -5.52
CA SER A 25 -6.20 -1.93 -6.29
C SER A 25 -7.24 -2.07 -7.40
N GLY A 26 -8.39 -1.43 -7.26
CA GLY A 26 -9.45 -1.49 -8.27
C GLY A 26 -9.32 -0.37 -9.29
N ARG A 27 -9.81 0.82 -8.92
CA ARG A 27 -9.93 1.97 -9.84
C ARG A 27 -8.61 2.44 -10.43
N ALA A 28 -7.53 2.39 -9.67
CA ALA A 28 -6.24 2.91 -10.08
C ALA A 28 -5.25 1.83 -10.55
N TRP A 29 -5.67 0.57 -10.62
CA TRP A 29 -4.77 -0.55 -10.87
C TRP A 29 -3.98 -0.43 -12.17
N ASP A 30 -4.62 -0.02 -13.25
CA ASP A 30 -3.97 0.16 -14.54
C ASP A 30 -2.85 1.22 -14.48
N GLN A 31 -3.10 2.36 -13.84
CA GLN A 31 -2.08 3.39 -13.66
C GLN A 31 -0.93 2.91 -12.78
N ILE A 32 -1.22 2.17 -11.72
CA ILE A 32 -0.18 1.59 -10.86
C ILE A 32 0.64 0.58 -11.66
N ARG A 33 -0.02 -0.28 -12.45
CA ARG A 33 0.65 -1.28 -13.29
C ARG A 33 1.60 -0.64 -14.29
N VAL A 34 1.13 0.32 -15.07
CA VAL A 34 1.89 0.89 -16.19
C VAL A 34 2.85 1.98 -15.71
N SER A 35 2.36 2.93 -14.92
CA SER A 35 3.13 4.14 -14.60
C SER A 35 4.03 4.00 -13.38
N ILE A 36 3.85 2.95 -12.57
CA ILE A 36 4.63 2.75 -11.34
C ILE A 36 5.38 1.41 -11.39
N ALA A 37 4.65 0.29 -11.44
CA ALA A 37 5.25 -1.03 -11.33
C ALA A 37 6.11 -1.39 -12.54
N TYR A 38 5.59 -1.23 -13.75
CA TYR A 38 6.35 -1.50 -14.98
C TYR A 38 7.61 -0.62 -15.08
N MET A 39 7.50 0.65 -14.70
CA MET A 39 8.59 1.62 -14.69
C MET A 39 9.54 1.44 -13.51
N ASN A 40 9.23 0.54 -12.57
CA ASN A 40 9.98 0.33 -11.31
C ASN A 40 10.20 1.62 -10.51
N LEU A 41 9.21 2.51 -10.46
CA LEU A 41 9.32 3.78 -9.77
C LEU A 41 9.21 3.62 -8.26
N ASN A 42 9.96 4.45 -7.55
CA ASN A 42 10.03 4.43 -6.09
C ASN A 42 8.81 5.10 -5.43
N VAL A 43 7.62 4.50 -5.63
CA VAL A 43 6.34 4.98 -5.08
C VAL A 43 5.86 4.01 -4.00
N LYS A 44 5.46 4.55 -2.85
CA LYS A 44 4.86 3.79 -1.75
C LYS A 44 3.34 3.98 -1.79
N ILE A 45 2.64 2.88 -1.94
CA ILE A 45 1.17 2.85 -2.05
C ILE A 45 0.63 2.32 -0.73
N ALA A 46 0.06 3.19 0.09
CA ALA A 46 -0.56 2.80 1.35
C ALA A 46 -2.06 2.55 1.14
N GLY A 47 -2.43 1.28 1.05
CA GLY A 47 -3.82 0.84 0.95
C GLY A 47 -4.43 0.65 2.34
N THR A 48 -5.28 1.56 2.77
CA THR A 48 -5.97 1.48 4.05
C THR A 48 -7.27 0.70 3.95
N HIS A 49 -7.89 0.38 5.07
CA HIS A 49 -9.18 -0.31 5.14
C HIS A 49 -9.18 -1.68 4.43
N GLY A 50 -8.04 -2.38 4.47
CA GLY A 50 -7.92 -3.71 3.88
C GLY A 50 -8.77 -4.76 4.61
N GLY A 51 -9.35 -5.69 3.85
CA GLY A 51 -10.16 -6.77 4.38
C GLY A 51 -11.62 -6.40 4.64
N ILE A 52 -12.26 -7.13 5.53
CA ILE A 52 -13.71 -7.05 5.80
C ILE A 52 -14.09 -6.11 6.96
N SER A 53 -13.10 -5.62 7.72
CA SER A 53 -13.32 -4.78 8.91
C SER A 53 -13.47 -3.29 8.59
N VAL A 54 -14.08 -2.96 7.46
CA VAL A 54 -14.27 -1.57 6.99
C VAL A 54 -15.28 -0.78 7.83
N GLY A 55 -16.26 -1.47 8.45
CA GLY A 55 -17.29 -0.84 9.26
C GLY A 55 -18.45 -0.26 8.43
N PRO A 56 -18.90 0.98 8.74
CA PRO A 56 -20.13 1.55 8.15
C PRO A 56 -20.15 1.68 6.62
N ASP A 57 -18.98 1.77 5.98
CA ASP A 57 -18.89 1.87 4.51
C ASP A 57 -19.37 0.59 3.80
N GLY A 58 -19.38 -0.53 4.51
CA GLY A 58 -20.00 -1.78 4.05
C GLY A 58 -19.24 -2.48 2.91
N ALA A 59 -19.93 -3.43 2.29
CA ALA A 59 -19.34 -4.36 1.32
C ALA A 59 -18.68 -3.70 0.10
N THR A 60 -19.16 -2.53 -0.32
CA THR A 60 -18.61 -1.79 -1.47
C THR A 60 -17.19 -1.25 -1.21
N HIS A 61 -16.76 -1.19 0.03
CA HIS A 61 -15.45 -0.69 0.44
C HIS A 61 -14.53 -1.77 1.02
N GLN A 62 -15.03 -2.99 1.16
CA GLN A 62 -14.22 -4.13 1.60
C GLN A 62 -13.22 -4.51 0.52
N ALA A 63 -11.94 -4.53 0.87
CA ALA A 63 -10.86 -4.92 -0.03
C ALA A 63 -10.41 -6.34 0.32
N ILE A 64 -10.84 -7.33 -0.45
CA ILE A 64 -10.51 -8.75 -0.26
C ILE A 64 -9.61 -9.30 -1.36
N GLU A 65 -9.47 -8.58 -2.47
CA GLU A 65 -8.71 -8.95 -3.66
C GLU A 65 -7.41 -8.16 -3.83
N GLU A 66 -7.19 -7.13 -3.05
CA GLU A 66 -6.13 -6.14 -3.25
C GLU A 66 -4.71 -6.74 -3.18
N ILE A 67 -4.50 -7.70 -2.29
CA ILE A 67 -3.19 -8.36 -2.18
C ILE A 67 -2.89 -9.15 -3.47
N ALA A 68 -3.87 -9.87 -4.01
CA ALA A 68 -3.71 -10.63 -5.24
C ALA A 68 -3.43 -9.72 -6.44
N LEU A 69 -4.20 -8.62 -6.56
CA LEU A 69 -4.04 -7.63 -7.63
C LEU A 69 -2.70 -6.91 -7.58
N MET A 70 -2.22 -6.56 -6.40
CA MET A 70 -0.93 -5.90 -6.26
C MET A 70 0.24 -6.88 -6.40
N ARG A 71 0.10 -8.10 -5.89
CA ARG A 71 1.15 -9.11 -5.96
C ARG A 71 1.49 -9.57 -7.38
N ILE A 72 0.53 -9.52 -8.31
CA ILE A 72 0.76 -9.92 -9.70
C ILE A 72 1.59 -8.90 -10.49
N LEU A 73 1.72 -7.67 -9.97
CA LEU A 73 2.46 -6.61 -10.65
C LEU A 73 3.98 -6.85 -10.54
N PRO A 74 4.73 -6.62 -11.63
CA PRO A 74 6.19 -6.74 -11.59
C PRO A 74 6.78 -5.70 -10.64
N ASN A 75 7.91 -6.02 -10.02
CA ASN A 75 8.67 -5.18 -9.12
C ASN A 75 7.94 -4.77 -7.81
N MET A 76 6.66 -5.11 -7.64
CA MET A 76 5.88 -4.73 -6.48
C MET A 76 6.27 -5.53 -5.23
N THR A 77 6.70 -4.84 -4.19
CA THR A 77 6.88 -5.41 -2.86
C THR A 77 5.59 -5.26 -2.07
N ILE A 78 5.11 -6.33 -1.43
CA ILE A 78 3.90 -6.32 -0.61
C ILE A 78 4.28 -6.40 0.87
N VAL A 79 3.78 -5.48 1.67
CA VAL A 79 3.99 -5.45 3.11
C VAL A 79 2.64 -5.38 3.83
N VAL A 80 2.42 -6.31 4.77
CA VAL A 80 1.16 -6.44 5.49
C VAL A 80 1.46 -6.52 7.00
N PRO A 81 1.64 -5.38 7.67
CA PRO A 81 1.91 -5.37 9.11
C PRO A 81 0.69 -5.82 9.92
N CYS A 82 0.93 -6.51 11.02
CA CYS A 82 -0.14 -7.08 11.86
C CYS A 82 -0.65 -6.11 12.93
N ASP A 83 0.17 -5.17 13.39
CA ASP A 83 -0.21 -4.21 14.43
C ASP A 83 0.46 -2.83 14.21
N ALA A 84 0.27 -1.91 15.16
CA ALA A 84 0.74 -0.54 15.05
C ALA A 84 2.27 -0.43 15.09
N VAL A 85 2.93 -1.24 15.90
CA VAL A 85 4.41 -1.24 16.02
C VAL A 85 5.04 -1.71 14.72
N GLU A 86 4.54 -2.81 14.19
CA GLU A 86 5.01 -3.33 12.91
C GLU A 86 4.65 -2.38 11.74
N ALA A 87 3.48 -1.72 11.78
CA ALA A 87 3.08 -0.76 10.76
C ALA A 87 3.99 0.48 10.72
N GLU A 88 4.40 0.98 11.88
CA GLU A 88 5.37 2.09 11.96
C GLU A 88 6.70 1.70 11.32
N ARG A 89 7.28 0.59 11.72
CA ARG A 89 8.53 0.07 11.17
C ARG A 89 8.44 -0.21 9.68
N ALA A 90 7.39 -0.92 9.29
CA ALA A 90 7.14 -1.23 7.88
C ALA A 90 7.04 0.03 7.02
N THR A 91 6.46 1.11 7.55
CA THR A 91 6.37 2.39 6.85
C THR A 91 7.74 3.03 6.66
N ILE A 92 8.57 3.00 7.71
CA ILE A 92 9.95 3.53 7.65
C ILE A 92 10.79 2.69 6.69
N GLU A 93 10.74 1.36 6.82
CA GLU A 93 11.49 0.46 5.95
C GLU A 93 11.00 0.51 4.49
N ALA A 94 9.72 0.71 4.25
CA ALA A 94 9.21 0.91 2.90
C ALA A 94 9.91 2.09 2.19
N ALA A 95 10.27 3.15 2.92
CA ALA A 95 11.00 4.27 2.33
C ALA A 95 12.43 3.88 1.90
N ASN A 96 13.03 2.90 2.56
CA ASN A 96 14.38 2.39 2.27
C ASN A 96 14.41 1.37 1.12
N ILE A 97 13.28 0.73 0.82
CA ILE A 97 13.18 -0.21 -0.30
C ILE A 97 13.15 0.59 -1.62
N SER A 98 14.05 0.27 -2.53
CA SER A 98 14.02 0.84 -3.88
C SER A 98 12.91 0.17 -4.71
N GLY A 99 12.11 0.96 -5.41
CA GLY A 99 11.01 0.47 -6.23
C GLY A 99 9.64 0.60 -5.55
N PRO A 100 8.59 0.07 -6.19
CA PRO A 100 7.23 0.21 -5.70
C PRO A 100 6.94 -0.73 -4.52
N VAL A 101 6.28 -0.17 -3.50
CA VAL A 101 5.83 -0.92 -2.32
C VAL A 101 4.33 -0.72 -2.14
N TYR A 102 3.59 -1.79 -1.94
CA TYR A 102 2.22 -1.75 -1.46
C TYR A 102 2.17 -2.10 0.02
N LEU A 103 1.84 -1.12 0.84
CA LEU A 103 1.69 -1.26 2.28
C LEU A 103 0.20 -1.39 2.60
N ARG A 104 -0.22 -2.58 3.04
CA ARG A 104 -1.62 -2.87 3.37
C ARG A 104 -1.89 -2.59 4.84
N LEU A 105 -2.82 -1.68 5.12
CA LEU A 105 -3.20 -1.28 6.47
C LEU A 105 -4.68 -1.59 6.73
N GLY A 106 -4.99 -2.03 7.95
CA GLY A 106 -6.36 -2.18 8.42
C GLY A 106 -7.00 -0.85 8.79
N ARG A 107 -8.31 -0.88 9.10
CA ARG A 107 -9.04 0.27 9.66
C ARG A 107 -9.06 0.25 11.18
N SER A 108 -9.38 -0.90 11.75
CA SER A 108 -9.56 -1.05 13.19
C SER A 108 -8.22 -1.13 13.91
N GLY A 109 -8.14 -0.52 15.09
CA GLY A 109 -7.01 -0.76 15.99
C GLY A 109 -6.94 -2.25 16.35
N MET A 110 -5.74 -2.81 16.24
CA MET A 110 -5.44 -4.17 16.62
C MET A 110 -4.65 -4.18 17.94
N PRO A 111 -4.78 -5.21 18.77
CA PRO A 111 -3.89 -5.39 19.91
C PRO A 111 -2.43 -5.40 19.44
N VAL A 112 -1.57 -4.71 20.17
CA VAL A 112 -0.13 -4.75 19.91
C VAL A 112 0.41 -6.10 20.41
N ILE A 113 0.96 -6.88 19.52
CA ILE A 113 1.56 -8.21 19.80
C ILE A 113 3.05 -8.25 19.45
N THR A 114 3.54 -7.34 18.60
CA THR A 114 4.96 -7.21 18.29
C THR A 114 5.67 -6.34 19.34
N LYS A 115 6.96 -6.58 19.53
CA LYS A 115 7.80 -5.79 20.44
C LYS A 115 8.71 -4.88 19.64
N GLU A 116 9.12 -3.76 20.23
CA GLU A 116 10.09 -2.86 19.62
C GLU A 116 11.44 -3.53 19.30
N SER A 117 11.72 -4.65 19.98
CA SER A 117 12.96 -5.43 19.80
C SER A 117 12.87 -6.50 18.71
N ASP A 118 11.67 -6.76 18.18
CA ASP A 118 11.45 -7.79 17.15
C ASP A 118 11.71 -7.16 15.76
#